data_40dd5498c0ba4219d7945d85a74a158d
#
_entry.id   40dd5498c0ba4219d7945d85a74a158d
#
_cell.length_a   1.000
_cell.length_b   1.000
_cell.length_c   1.000
_cell.angle_alpha   90.00
_cell.angle_beta   90.00
_cell.angle_gamma   90.00
#
_symmetry.space_group_name_H-M   'P 1'
#
loop_
_entity.id
_entity.type
_entity.pdbx_description
1 polymer ?
#
loop_
_entity_poly.entity_id
_entity_poly.type
_entity_poly.pdbx_seq_one_letter_code
_entity_poly.pdbx_strand_id
1 'polypeptide(L)'
;MKFVIRWQKVGCSSRETHHISVRYISINAGTAIPMDVKTLCLGVLSRGDATGYEIKKQCEEGPFAYFYAAGFGSIYPALTALKNDSLISVKEVAQDSKPAKKVYSITTDGRLAFIRALQEPPAPDRLRSDFLFTMFFGQLLPAKETDRLIAERLDMLHQRLNEMAECHHPDMPGGESFALGYGMAVYKAAADYLDSHRHELVGAALRNEMPRVASVTSEKKVKV
;
A
#
# COMPACT_ATOMS: atom_id res chain seq x y z
N MET A 1 4.54 -7.56 -16.15
CA MET A 1 3.63 -8.69 -15.96
C MET A 1 2.36 -8.15 -15.34
N LYS A 2 1.30 -7.94 -16.12
CA LYS A 2 0.01 -7.46 -15.62
C LYS A 2 -0.73 -8.66 -15.02
N PHE A 3 -1.05 -8.60 -13.74
CA PHE A 3 -1.91 -9.60 -13.12
C PHE A 3 -3.35 -9.09 -13.18
N VAL A 4 -4.19 -9.75 -13.95
CA VAL A 4 -5.64 -9.55 -13.91
C VAL A 4 -6.21 -10.69 -13.08
N ILE A 5 -6.81 -10.36 -11.94
CA ILE A 5 -7.55 -11.33 -11.14
C ILE A 5 -8.88 -11.56 -11.84
N ARG A 6 -9.04 -12.71 -12.47
CA ARG A 6 -10.31 -13.12 -13.05
C ARG A 6 -10.97 -14.14 -12.11
N TRP A 7 -12.07 -13.76 -11.53
CA TRP A 7 -12.92 -14.67 -10.77
C TRP A 7 -13.69 -15.54 -11.76
N GLN A 8 -13.42 -16.83 -11.79
CA GLN A 8 -14.15 -17.77 -12.63
C GLN A 8 -14.91 -18.74 -11.74
N LYS A 9 -16.23 -18.74 -11.86
CA LYS A 9 -17.07 -19.75 -11.24
C LYS A 9 -16.79 -21.08 -11.94
N VAL A 10 -16.15 -22.00 -11.26
CA VAL A 10 -16.06 -23.40 -11.72
C VAL A 10 -17.31 -24.09 -11.20
N GLY A 11 -18.26 -24.31 -12.09
CA GLY A 11 -19.44 -25.10 -11.78
C GLY A 11 -19.04 -26.55 -11.51
N CYS A 12 -19.33 -27.05 -10.31
CA CYS A 12 -19.27 -28.45 -10.01
C CYS A 12 -20.67 -28.94 -9.63
N SER A 13 -21.11 -30.00 -10.31
CA SER A 13 -22.31 -30.76 -10.03
C SER A 13 -22.10 -31.50 -8.72
N SER A 14 -23.10 -31.33 -7.81
CA SER A 14 -23.39 -32.14 -6.63
C SER A 14 -22.25 -32.37 -5.60
N ARG A 15 -22.43 -31.75 -4.42
CA ARG A 15 -21.66 -31.98 -3.18
C ARG A 15 -20.20 -31.58 -3.32
N GLU A 16 -19.87 -30.32 -2.98
CA GLU A 16 -18.54 -30.08 -2.39
C GLU A 16 -18.18 -28.60 -2.37
N THR A 17 -17.49 -28.20 -1.35
CA THR A 17 -16.60 -27.06 -1.17
C THR A 17 -16.37 -26.23 -2.43
N HIS A 18 -16.83 -24.99 -2.41
CA HIS A 18 -16.52 -24.03 -3.45
C HIS A 18 -15.02 -23.74 -3.46
N HIS A 19 -14.28 -24.41 -4.35
CA HIS A 19 -12.90 -24.07 -4.65
C HIS A 19 -12.87 -22.81 -5.51
N ILE A 20 -12.44 -21.70 -4.91
CA ILE A 20 -12.11 -20.48 -5.67
C ILE A 20 -10.70 -20.68 -6.25
N SER A 21 -10.61 -20.97 -7.54
CA SER A 21 -9.34 -21.03 -8.23
C SER A 21 -8.96 -19.63 -8.72
N VAL A 22 -7.93 -19.04 -8.12
CA VAL A 22 -7.33 -17.78 -8.59
C VAL A 22 -6.32 -18.13 -9.68
N ARG A 23 -6.68 -17.96 -10.95
CA ARG A 23 -5.71 -18.04 -12.05
C ARG A 23 -5.07 -16.67 -12.25
N TYR A 24 -3.78 -16.60 -11.99
CA TYR A 24 -2.98 -15.44 -12.37
C TYR A 24 -2.74 -15.48 -13.89
N ILE A 25 -3.38 -14.59 -14.62
CA ILE A 25 -3.06 -14.38 -16.03
C ILE A 25 -1.85 -13.47 -16.08
N SER A 26 -0.71 -14.07 -16.46
CA SER A 26 0.51 -13.32 -16.73
C SER A 26 0.34 -12.57 -18.04
N ILE A 27 0.05 -11.27 -17.96
CA ILE A 27 0.12 -10.41 -19.15
C ILE A 27 1.56 -9.92 -19.23
N ASN A 28 2.24 -10.18 -20.33
CA ASN A 28 3.56 -9.63 -20.61
C ASN A 28 3.50 -8.09 -20.53
N ALA A 29 3.77 -7.54 -19.38
CA ALA A 29 4.17 -6.16 -19.26
C ALA A 29 5.63 -6.11 -19.71
N GLY A 30 5.91 -5.36 -20.77
CA GLY A 30 7.28 -4.98 -21.09
C GLY A 30 8.01 -4.61 -19.81
N THR A 31 9.32 -4.71 -19.79
CA THR A 31 10.21 -4.51 -18.63
C THR A 31 9.91 -3.20 -17.90
N ALA A 32 8.83 -3.17 -17.11
CA ALA A 32 8.52 -2.06 -16.23
C ALA A 32 9.59 -2.06 -15.12
N ILE A 33 10.37 -1.01 -15.06
CA ILE A 33 11.42 -0.85 -14.04
C ILE A 33 10.73 -0.34 -12.78
N PRO A 34 10.84 -1.06 -11.64
CA PRO A 34 10.33 -0.52 -10.38
C PRO A 34 11.07 0.79 -10.07
N MET A 35 10.36 1.78 -9.55
CA MET A 35 10.99 3.00 -9.03
C MET A 35 12.07 2.59 -8.01
N ASP A 36 13.29 3.10 -8.19
CA ASP A 36 14.39 2.81 -7.29
C ASP A 36 14.61 3.96 -6.28
N VAL A 37 15.40 3.69 -5.25
CA VAL A 37 15.69 4.67 -4.19
C VAL A 37 16.46 5.87 -4.73
N LYS A 38 17.26 5.73 -5.80
CA LYS A 38 17.96 6.84 -6.44
C LYS A 38 16.96 7.82 -7.04
N THR A 39 15.96 7.31 -7.79
CA THR A 39 14.90 8.11 -8.38
C THR A 39 14.08 8.83 -7.29
N LEU A 40 13.79 8.15 -6.17
CA LEU A 40 13.12 8.75 -5.03
C LEU A 40 13.93 9.91 -4.44
N CYS A 41 15.24 9.74 -4.22
CA CYS A 41 16.13 10.81 -3.73
C CYS A 41 16.19 12.00 -4.70
N LEU A 42 16.27 11.75 -6.00
CA LEU A 42 16.22 12.81 -7.02
C LEU A 42 14.89 13.55 -6.99
N GLY A 43 13.78 12.84 -6.78
CA GLY A 43 12.45 13.42 -6.62
C GLY A 43 12.38 14.38 -5.43
N VAL A 44 12.88 13.98 -4.27
CA VAL A 44 12.96 14.87 -3.09
C VAL A 44 13.81 16.10 -3.41
N LEU A 45 15.01 15.91 -3.96
CA LEU A 45 15.94 17.00 -4.27
C LEU A 45 15.48 17.89 -5.43
N SER A 46 14.57 17.44 -6.27
CA SER A 46 13.97 18.29 -7.31
C SER A 46 13.09 19.41 -6.74
N ARG A 47 12.62 19.26 -5.49
CA ARG A 47 11.82 20.24 -4.76
C ARG A 47 12.68 21.26 -4.01
N GLY A 48 13.93 20.95 -3.74
CA GLY A 48 14.88 21.81 -3.04
C GLY A 48 16.03 21.03 -2.42
N ASP A 49 17.04 21.79 -1.98
CA ASP A 49 18.19 21.24 -1.30
C ASP A 49 17.79 20.64 0.05
N ALA A 50 18.36 19.50 0.40
CA ALA A 50 18.02 18.81 1.64
C ALA A 50 19.23 18.04 2.20
N THR A 51 19.23 17.81 3.51
CA THR A 51 20.18 16.91 4.17
C THR A 51 19.72 15.46 4.01
N GLY A 52 20.66 14.52 4.21
CA GLY A 52 20.32 13.10 4.22
C GLY A 52 19.23 12.75 5.25
N TYR A 53 19.20 13.43 6.39
CA TYR A 53 18.16 13.26 7.40
C TYR A 53 16.80 13.77 6.92
N GLU A 54 16.75 14.95 6.29
CA GLU A 54 15.51 15.52 5.75
C GLU A 54 14.96 14.68 4.59
N ILE A 55 15.83 14.17 3.70
CA ILE A 55 15.45 13.24 2.65
C ILE A 55 14.82 11.98 3.26
N LYS A 56 15.50 11.40 4.27
CA LYS A 56 14.99 10.24 4.99
C LYS A 56 13.61 10.53 5.58
N LYS A 57 13.47 11.65 6.31
CA LYS A 57 12.20 12.04 6.93
C LYS A 57 11.08 12.22 5.90
N GLN A 58 11.34 12.81 4.75
CA GLN A 58 10.34 12.94 3.69
C GLN A 58 9.90 11.60 3.09
N CYS A 59 10.79 10.61 3.05
CA CYS A 59 10.48 9.26 2.58
C CYS A 59 9.73 8.43 3.64
N GLU A 60 9.87 8.74 4.93
CA GLU A 60 9.25 7.99 6.04
C GLU A 60 7.92 8.58 6.50
N GLU A 61 7.87 9.89 6.65
CA GLU A 61 6.77 10.62 7.29
C GLU A 61 6.11 11.63 6.33
N GLY A 62 6.78 11.95 5.22
CA GLY A 62 6.32 12.92 4.23
C GLY A 62 5.49 12.27 3.10
N PRO A 63 5.16 13.07 2.06
CA PRO A 63 4.34 12.61 0.95
C PRO A 63 4.93 11.43 0.19
N PHE A 64 6.25 11.25 0.22
CA PHE A 64 6.93 10.15 -0.48
C PHE A 64 6.76 8.79 0.21
N ALA A 65 6.37 8.75 1.49
CA ALA A 65 6.07 7.52 2.21
C ALA A 65 4.93 6.72 1.59
N TYR A 66 4.04 7.38 0.83
CA TYR A 66 2.92 6.74 0.15
C TYR A 66 3.32 6.00 -1.13
N PHE A 67 4.44 6.38 -1.75
CA PHE A 67 4.82 5.86 -3.05
C PHE A 67 5.79 4.70 -2.97
N TYR A 68 6.61 4.67 -1.91
CA TYR A 68 7.66 3.67 -1.82
C TYR A 68 8.05 3.37 -0.38
N ALA A 69 7.92 2.11 0.01
CA ALA A 69 8.48 1.62 1.26
C ALA A 69 10.01 1.46 1.12
N ALA A 70 10.75 2.58 1.17
CA ALA A 70 12.20 2.54 1.15
C ALA A 70 12.72 1.93 2.45
N GLY A 71 13.40 0.81 2.36
CA GLY A 71 14.16 0.31 3.50
C GLY A 71 15.25 1.33 3.87
N PHE A 72 15.27 1.76 5.12
CA PHE A 72 16.10 2.86 5.66
C PHE A 72 17.59 2.75 5.35
N GLY A 73 18.12 1.53 5.23
CA GLY A 73 19.51 1.28 4.87
C GLY A 73 19.90 1.68 3.46
N SER A 74 18.95 1.99 2.58
CA SER A 74 19.22 2.22 1.15
C SER A 74 19.38 3.68 0.74
N ILE A 75 18.93 4.66 1.55
CA ILE A 75 18.99 6.10 1.19
C ILE A 75 20.43 6.63 1.15
N TYR A 76 21.24 6.39 2.18
CA TYR A 76 22.62 6.87 2.20
C TYR A 76 23.52 6.24 1.13
N PRO A 77 23.44 4.92 0.87
CA PRO A 77 24.08 4.31 -0.29
C PRO A 77 23.61 4.92 -1.62
N ALA A 78 22.31 5.20 -1.79
CA ALA A 78 21.78 5.86 -3.00
C ALA A 78 22.35 7.27 -3.18
N LEU A 79 22.40 8.10 -2.12
CA LEU A 79 23.01 9.44 -2.16
C LEU A 79 24.49 9.37 -2.51
N THR A 80 25.22 8.38 -1.97
CA THR A 80 26.62 8.18 -2.33
C THR A 80 26.79 7.84 -3.81
N ALA A 81 25.98 6.94 -4.33
CA ALA A 81 25.99 6.57 -5.74
C ALA A 81 25.63 7.76 -6.65
N LEU A 82 24.56 8.50 -6.33
CA LEU A 82 24.14 9.70 -7.07
C LEU A 82 25.24 10.77 -7.10
N LYS A 83 25.98 10.95 -6.00
CA LYS A 83 27.13 11.85 -5.94
C LYS A 83 28.25 11.37 -6.86
N ASN A 84 28.58 10.08 -6.83
CA ASN A 84 29.62 9.51 -7.69
C ASN A 84 29.26 9.62 -9.18
N ASP A 85 27.96 9.48 -9.49
CA ASP A 85 27.42 9.64 -10.84
C ASP A 85 27.26 11.13 -11.22
N SER A 86 27.70 12.10 -10.37
CA SER A 86 27.58 13.54 -10.55
C SER A 86 26.15 14.07 -10.74
N LEU A 87 25.15 13.29 -10.36
CA LEU A 87 23.74 13.65 -10.46
C LEU A 87 23.28 14.56 -9.30
N ILE A 88 24.04 14.57 -8.21
CA ILE A 88 23.85 15.49 -7.07
C ILE A 88 25.20 16.09 -6.65
N SER A 89 25.16 17.30 -6.09
CA SER A 89 26.29 17.94 -5.42
C SER A 89 26.10 17.93 -3.91
N VAL A 90 27.19 18.09 -3.17
CA VAL A 90 27.17 18.09 -1.70
C VAL A 90 27.98 19.31 -1.21
N LYS A 91 27.34 20.08 -0.32
CA LYS A 91 28.03 21.16 0.43
C LYS A 91 28.04 20.80 1.91
N GLU A 92 29.19 21.01 2.54
CA GLU A 92 29.32 20.95 3.99
C GLU A 92 29.05 22.34 4.56
N VAL A 93 28.02 22.41 5.43
CA VAL A 93 27.66 23.68 6.11
C VAL A 93 28.07 23.55 7.56
N ALA A 94 28.95 24.43 8.00
CA ALA A 94 29.39 24.51 9.39
C ALA A 94 28.17 24.85 10.29
N GLN A 95 28.12 24.24 11.45
CA GLN A 95 27.14 24.53 12.49
C GLN A 95 27.85 24.88 13.79
N ASP A 96 27.32 25.87 14.51
CA ASP A 96 27.84 26.20 15.82
C ASP A 96 27.65 25.02 16.78
N SER A 97 28.75 24.53 17.33
CA SER A 97 28.82 23.45 18.33
C SER A 97 28.30 22.06 17.88
N LYS A 98 28.12 21.81 16.57
CA LYS A 98 27.75 20.54 16.00
C LYS A 98 28.60 20.13 14.81
N PRO A 99 28.69 18.84 14.47
CA PRO A 99 29.38 18.41 13.23
C PRO A 99 28.79 19.08 11.98
N ALA A 100 29.64 19.35 10.99
CA ALA A 100 29.24 19.97 9.73
C ALA A 100 28.07 19.17 9.08
N LYS A 101 27.02 19.89 8.67
CA LYS A 101 25.85 19.35 8.02
C LYS A 101 26.10 19.19 6.52
N LYS A 102 25.88 17.99 5.98
CA LYS A 102 25.92 17.74 4.53
C LYS A 102 24.59 18.07 3.89
N VAL A 103 24.58 19.08 3.02
CA VAL A 103 23.41 19.47 2.22
C VAL A 103 23.61 18.98 0.79
N TYR A 104 22.62 18.28 0.27
CA TYR A 104 22.60 17.73 -1.09
C TYR A 104 21.74 18.61 -1.98
N SER A 105 22.22 18.84 -3.22
CA SER A 105 21.50 19.59 -4.25
C SER A 105 21.51 18.79 -5.55
N ILE A 106 20.39 18.78 -6.27
CA ILE A 106 20.30 18.12 -7.58
C ILE A 106 21.04 18.94 -8.64
N THR A 107 21.83 18.27 -9.49
CA THR A 107 22.51 18.92 -10.63
C THR A 107 21.57 19.00 -11.85
N THR A 108 22.00 19.72 -12.90
CA THR A 108 21.28 19.74 -14.19
C THR A 108 21.15 18.32 -14.76
N ASP A 109 22.24 17.54 -14.72
CA ASP A 109 22.25 16.16 -15.20
C ASP A 109 21.35 15.26 -14.32
N GLY A 110 21.30 15.51 -13.00
CA GLY A 110 20.40 14.84 -12.08
C GLY A 110 18.94 15.13 -12.41
N ARG A 111 18.57 16.37 -12.76
CA ARG A 111 17.20 16.71 -13.21
C ARG A 111 16.83 16.00 -14.50
N LEU A 112 17.74 15.96 -15.47
CA LEU A 112 17.52 15.24 -16.72
C LEU A 112 17.37 13.72 -16.49
N ALA A 113 18.21 13.15 -15.62
CA ALA A 113 18.11 11.74 -15.24
C ALA A 113 16.77 11.42 -14.55
N PHE A 114 16.32 12.31 -13.65
CA PHE A 114 15.02 12.19 -12.99
C PHE A 114 13.86 12.21 -13.99
N ILE A 115 13.85 13.20 -14.91
CA ILE A 115 12.79 13.30 -15.94
C ILE A 115 12.76 12.04 -16.83
N ARG A 116 13.93 11.50 -17.23
CA ARG A 116 14.01 10.26 -18.00
C ARG A 116 13.44 9.09 -17.22
N ALA A 117 13.76 8.98 -15.92
CA ALA A 117 13.22 7.92 -15.07
C ALA A 117 11.68 7.99 -14.95
N LEU A 118 11.10 9.20 -14.94
CA LEU A 118 9.64 9.40 -14.91
C LEU A 118 8.95 9.05 -16.23
N GLN A 119 9.67 9.03 -17.36
CA GLN A 119 9.14 8.65 -18.66
C GLN A 119 9.04 7.13 -18.85
N GLU A 120 9.74 6.37 -18.02
CA GLU A 120 9.65 4.90 -18.05
C GLU A 120 8.27 4.43 -17.55
N PRO A 121 7.69 3.40 -18.18
CA PRO A 121 6.40 2.86 -17.72
C PRO A 121 6.49 2.42 -16.25
N PRO A 122 5.60 2.89 -15.37
CA PRO A 122 5.62 2.50 -13.97
C PRO A 122 5.30 1.01 -13.81
N ALA A 123 5.95 0.37 -12.83
CA ALA A 123 5.61 -0.99 -12.47
C ALA A 123 4.17 -1.06 -11.90
N PRO A 124 3.46 -2.18 -12.11
CA PRO A 124 2.14 -2.36 -11.51
C PRO A 124 2.18 -2.28 -9.99
N ASP A 125 1.15 -1.68 -9.40
CA ASP A 125 0.98 -1.64 -7.96
C ASP A 125 0.91 -3.05 -7.38
N ARG A 126 1.48 -3.22 -6.18
CA ARG A 126 1.44 -4.48 -5.43
C ARG A 126 0.69 -4.26 -4.14
N LEU A 127 -0.51 -4.79 -4.06
CA LEU A 127 -1.26 -4.78 -2.81
C LEU A 127 -0.72 -5.88 -1.88
N ARG A 128 -0.13 -5.47 -0.76
CA ARG A 128 0.23 -6.34 0.36
C ARG A 128 -0.53 -5.84 1.59
N SER A 129 -1.31 -6.70 2.21
CA SER A 129 -2.15 -6.32 3.34
C SER A 129 -2.33 -7.50 4.29
N ASP A 130 -1.74 -7.40 5.48
CA ASP A 130 -1.94 -8.36 6.54
C ASP A 130 -3.41 -8.36 6.99
N PHE A 131 -4.06 -7.20 6.98
CA PHE A 131 -5.49 -7.08 7.25
C PHE A 131 -6.32 -7.94 6.27
N LEU A 132 -6.09 -7.80 4.95
CA LEU A 132 -6.82 -8.61 3.97
C LEU A 132 -6.50 -10.09 4.09
N PHE A 133 -5.26 -10.45 4.41
CA PHE A 133 -4.90 -11.83 4.70
C PHE A 133 -5.68 -12.36 5.91
N THR A 134 -5.76 -11.59 6.99
CA THR A 134 -6.53 -11.97 8.18
C THR A 134 -8.01 -12.08 7.86
N MET A 135 -8.59 -11.12 7.12
CA MET A 135 -10.00 -11.13 6.75
C MET A 135 -10.35 -12.25 5.77
N PHE A 136 -9.41 -12.71 4.96
CA PHE A 136 -9.62 -13.88 4.09
C PHE A 136 -9.99 -15.14 4.90
N PHE A 137 -9.52 -15.21 6.14
CA PHE A 137 -9.85 -16.28 7.10
C PHE A 137 -10.78 -15.80 8.23
N GLY A 138 -11.34 -14.60 8.11
CA GLY A 138 -12.12 -13.94 9.17
C GLY A 138 -13.28 -14.75 9.70
N GLN A 139 -13.88 -15.62 8.88
CA GLN A 139 -14.93 -16.54 9.32
C GLN A 139 -14.47 -17.63 10.32
N LEU A 140 -13.14 -17.80 10.50
CA LEU A 140 -12.56 -18.71 11.49
C LEU A 140 -12.30 -18.03 12.83
N LEU A 141 -12.39 -16.71 12.88
CA LEU A 141 -12.24 -15.93 14.10
C LEU A 141 -13.59 -15.79 14.81
N PRO A 142 -13.58 -15.52 16.14
CA PRO A 142 -14.76 -15.10 16.84
C PRO A 142 -15.40 -13.86 16.18
N ALA A 143 -16.72 -13.86 16.05
CA ALA A 143 -17.44 -12.76 15.35
C ALA A 143 -17.13 -11.39 15.97
N LYS A 144 -17.02 -11.32 17.31
CA LYS A 144 -16.64 -10.11 18.03
C LYS A 144 -15.23 -9.65 17.65
N GLU A 145 -14.30 -10.56 17.45
CA GLU A 145 -12.93 -10.25 17.06
C GLU A 145 -12.86 -9.77 15.61
N THR A 146 -13.56 -10.44 14.70
CA THR A 146 -13.69 -10.01 13.30
C THR A 146 -14.27 -8.60 13.22
N ASP A 147 -15.31 -8.33 13.99
CA ASP A 147 -15.97 -7.03 14.07
C ASP A 147 -15.02 -5.94 14.59
N ARG A 148 -14.26 -6.22 15.66
CA ARG A 148 -13.26 -5.33 16.23
C ARG A 148 -12.17 -4.97 15.22
N LEU A 149 -11.61 -5.97 14.55
CA LEU A 149 -10.53 -5.75 13.56
C LEU A 149 -11.00 -4.91 12.37
N ILE A 150 -12.26 -5.08 11.92
CA ILE A 150 -12.82 -4.24 10.86
C ILE A 150 -13.03 -2.81 11.36
N ALA A 151 -13.54 -2.64 12.59
CA ALA A 151 -13.72 -1.31 13.18
C ALA A 151 -12.40 -0.54 13.30
N GLU A 152 -11.37 -1.18 13.85
CA GLU A 152 -10.02 -0.58 13.96
C GLU A 152 -9.44 -0.20 12.57
N ARG A 153 -9.70 -1.02 11.55
CA ARG A 153 -9.28 -0.70 10.18
C ARG A 153 -10.04 0.49 9.62
N LEU A 154 -11.34 0.61 9.88
CA LEU A 154 -12.16 1.76 9.49
C LEU A 154 -11.65 3.05 10.14
N ASP A 155 -11.40 3.02 11.45
CA ASP A 155 -10.88 4.17 12.20
C ASP A 155 -9.54 4.64 11.61
N MET A 156 -8.64 3.71 11.30
CA MET A 156 -7.36 4.01 10.65
C MET A 156 -7.55 4.64 9.25
N LEU A 157 -8.49 4.15 8.46
CA LEU A 157 -8.77 4.70 7.12
C LEU A 157 -9.34 6.11 7.22
N HIS A 158 -10.27 6.36 8.15
CA HIS A 158 -10.85 7.69 8.38
C HIS A 158 -9.80 8.68 8.89
N GLN A 159 -8.97 8.27 9.85
CA GLN A 159 -7.86 9.10 10.31
C GLN A 159 -6.94 9.49 9.13
N ARG A 160 -6.60 8.53 8.29
CA ARG A 160 -5.73 8.79 7.14
C ARG A 160 -6.36 9.72 6.12
N LEU A 161 -7.65 9.59 5.86
CA LEU A 161 -8.40 10.51 5.00
C LEU A 161 -8.39 11.94 5.54
N ASN A 162 -8.55 12.11 6.85
CA ASN A 162 -8.50 13.42 7.49
C ASN A 162 -7.09 14.04 7.36
N GLU A 163 -6.03 13.29 7.67
CA GLU A 163 -4.65 13.72 7.51
C GLU A 163 -4.35 14.17 6.06
N MET A 164 -4.83 13.40 5.08
CA MET A 164 -4.68 13.73 3.67
C MET A 164 -5.48 14.98 3.27
N ALA A 165 -6.68 15.16 3.81
CA ALA A 165 -7.49 16.35 3.55
C ALA A 165 -6.83 17.62 4.10
N GLU A 166 -6.15 17.55 5.25
CA GLU A 166 -5.38 18.67 5.82
C GLU A 166 -4.16 19.06 4.97
N CYS A 167 -3.63 18.12 4.18
CA CYS A 167 -2.52 18.39 3.26
C CYS A 167 -2.96 19.17 2.01
N HIS A 168 -4.25 19.22 1.70
CA HIS A 168 -4.75 19.88 0.51
C HIS A 168 -4.78 21.41 0.69
N HIS A 169 -4.15 22.12 -0.25
CA HIS A 169 -4.19 23.60 -0.28
C HIS A 169 -4.33 24.10 -1.74
N PRO A 170 -4.91 25.31 -1.97
CA PRO A 170 -5.19 25.82 -3.31
C PRO A 170 -3.96 25.95 -4.21
N ASP A 171 -2.79 26.23 -3.63
CA ASP A 171 -1.55 26.46 -4.38
C ASP A 171 -0.75 25.16 -4.59
N MET A 172 -1.35 24.00 -4.33
CA MET A 172 -0.69 22.71 -4.52
C MET A 172 -0.41 22.44 -6.01
N PRO A 173 0.83 22.04 -6.40
CA PRO A 173 1.14 21.68 -7.78
C PRO A 173 0.19 20.60 -8.31
N GLY A 174 -0.21 20.71 -9.58
CA GLY A 174 -1.24 19.85 -10.18
C GLY A 174 -0.92 18.35 -10.07
N GLY A 175 0.34 17.93 -10.20
CA GLY A 175 0.77 16.53 -10.01
C GLY A 175 0.60 16.06 -8.57
N GLU A 176 0.89 16.91 -7.59
CA GLU A 176 0.72 16.60 -6.15
C GLU A 176 -0.77 16.50 -5.81
N SER A 177 -1.58 17.45 -6.26
CA SER A 177 -3.03 17.45 -6.09
C SER A 177 -3.68 16.21 -6.72
N PHE A 178 -3.25 15.82 -7.92
CA PHE A 178 -3.72 14.60 -8.58
C PHE A 178 -3.39 13.34 -7.77
N ALA A 179 -2.14 13.21 -7.33
CA ALA A 179 -1.70 12.05 -6.54
C ALA A 179 -2.42 11.97 -5.19
N LEU A 180 -2.59 13.09 -4.50
CA LEU A 180 -3.34 13.20 -3.25
C LEU A 180 -4.80 12.79 -3.45
N GLY A 181 -5.48 13.35 -4.47
CA GLY A 181 -6.86 13.02 -4.79
C GLY A 181 -7.07 11.56 -5.14
N TYR A 182 -6.15 10.96 -5.91
CA TYR A 182 -6.17 9.53 -6.20
C TYR A 182 -6.04 8.68 -4.93
N GLY A 183 -5.07 9.01 -4.07
CA GLY A 183 -4.89 8.33 -2.79
C GLY A 183 -6.14 8.41 -1.90
N MET A 184 -6.73 9.61 -1.77
CA MET A 184 -7.98 9.80 -1.02
C MET A 184 -9.13 8.95 -1.59
N ALA A 185 -9.27 8.88 -2.91
CA ALA A 185 -10.30 8.06 -3.55
C ALA A 185 -10.13 6.57 -3.21
N VAL A 186 -8.90 6.05 -3.21
CA VAL A 186 -8.60 4.66 -2.84
C VAL A 186 -8.94 4.37 -1.37
N TYR A 187 -8.51 5.23 -0.44
CA TYR A 187 -8.81 5.07 0.99
C TYR A 187 -10.30 5.17 1.27
N LYS A 188 -11.00 6.13 0.61
CA LYS A 188 -12.44 6.29 0.74
C LYS A 188 -13.18 5.04 0.24
N ALA A 189 -12.84 4.54 -0.95
CA ALA A 189 -13.46 3.33 -1.48
C ALA A 189 -13.25 2.12 -0.57
N ALA A 190 -12.07 2.00 0.06
CA ALA A 190 -11.79 0.94 1.02
C ALA A 190 -12.65 1.08 2.29
N ALA A 191 -12.80 2.29 2.83
CA ALA A 191 -13.66 2.56 4.00
C ALA A 191 -15.13 2.28 3.68
N ASP A 192 -15.64 2.81 2.56
CA ASP A 192 -17.03 2.61 2.12
C ASP A 192 -17.34 1.10 1.93
N TYR A 193 -16.39 0.33 1.40
CA TYR A 193 -16.55 -1.11 1.24
C TYR A 193 -16.64 -1.83 2.59
N LEU A 194 -15.73 -1.54 3.51
CA LEU A 194 -15.72 -2.18 4.83
C LEU A 194 -16.99 -1.85 5.61
N ASP A 195 -17.42 -0.60 5.62
CA ASP A 195 -18.63 -0.18 6.30
C ASP A 195 -19.87 -0.89 5.75
N SER A 196 -20.00 -0.96 4.43
CA SER A 196 -21.14 -1.58 3.76
C SER A 196 -21.20 -3.11 3.90
N HIS A 197 -20.03 -3.80 3.96
CA HIS A 197 -19.95 -5.27 3.91
C HIS A 197 -19.48 -5.92 5.23
N ARG A 198 -19.23 -5.11 6.27
CA ARG A 198 -18.83 -5.59 7.60
C ARG A 198 -19.76 -6.70 8.10
N HIS A 199 -21.07 -6.51 7.95
CA HIS A 199 -22.09 -7.43 8.43
C HIS A 199 -22.03 -8.81 7.75
N GLU A 200 -21.54 -8.91 6.53
CA GLU A 200 -21.43 -10.18 5.79
C GLU A 200 -20.40 -11.11 6.44
N LEU A 201 -19.20 -10.57 6.73
CA LEU A 201 -18.10 -11.35 7.31
C LEU A 201 -18.36 -11.67 8.78
N VAL A 202 -18.88 -10.70 9.55
CA VAL A 202 -19.28 -10.91 10.95
C VAL A 202 -20.39 -11.96 11.03
N GLY A 203 -21.38 -11.89 10.14
CA GLY A 203 -22.43 -12.90 10.05
C GLY A 203 -21.92 -14.29 9.67
N ALA A 204 -20.88 -14.37 8.82
CA ALA A 204 -20.24 -15.65 8.50
C ALA A 204 -19.49 -16.23 9.71
N ALA A 205 -18.81 -15.40 10.49
CA ALA A 205 -18.14 -15.80 11.74
C ALA A 205 -19.14 -16.30 12.77
N LEU A 206 -20.25 -15.58 12.98
CA LEU A 206 -21.34 -16.01 13.90
C LEU A 206 -21.91 -17.38 13.53
N ARG A 207 -22.13 -17.63 12.24
CA ARG A 207 -22.62 -18.94 11.78
C ARG A 207 -21.63 -20.07 12.06
N ASN A 208 -20.35 -19.79 12.09
CA ASN A 208 -19.30 -20.75 12.43
C ASN A 208 -19.20 -21.02 13.94
N GLU A 209 -19.50 -20.00 14.76
CA GLU A 209 -19.51 -20.14 16.23
C GLU A 209 -20.70 -20.94 16.73
N MET A 210 -21.82 -20.90 16.00
CA MET A 210 -23.01 -21.66 16.41
C MET A 210 -22.72 -23.16 16.33
N PRO A 211 -22.90 -23.93 17.42
CA PRO A 211 -22.76 -25.37 17.36
C PRO A 211 -23.69 -25.90 16.26
N ARG A 212 -23.17 -26.69 15.34
CA ARG A 212 -24.00 -27.43 14.39
C ARG A 212 -24.95 -28.31 15.20
N VAL A 213 -26.18 -27.90 15.34
CA VAL A 213 -27.22 -28.74 15.91
C VAL A 213 -27.27 -29.96 15.01
N ALA A 214 -26.69 -31.06 15.48
CA ALA A 214 -26.78 -32.34 14.82
C ALA A 214 -28.26 -32.61 14.63
N SER A 215 -28.71 -32.75 13.39
CA SER A 215 -30.04 -33.24 13.07
C SER A 215 -30.16 -34.66 13.64
N VAL A 216 -30.68 -34.75 14.88
CA VAL A 216 -31.06 -36.00 15.47
C VAL A 216 -32.35 -36.42 14.79
N THR A 217 -32.22 -37.07 13.63
CA THR A 217 -33.27 -37.86 13.04
C THR A 217 -33.37 -39.11 13.89
N SER A 218 -34.25 -39.06 14.90
CA SER A 218 -34.66 -40.23 15.64
C SER A 218 -35.50 -41.11 14.72
N GLU A 219 -34.88 -42.08 14.07
CA GLU A 219 -35.62 -43.24 13.55
C GLU A 219 -36.11 -44.09 14.73
N LYS A 220 -37.33 -43.81 15.14
CA LYS A 220 -38.09 -44.78 15.94
C LYS A 220 -38.36 -45.99 15.04
N LYS A 221 -37.58 -47.05 15.17
CA LYS A 221 -37.97 -48.37 14.72
C LYS A 221 -39.13 -48.83 15.58
N VAL A 222 -40.35 -48.75 15.05
CA VAL A 222 -41.49 -49.49 15.55
C VAL A 222 -41.30 -50.96 15.15
N LYS A 223 -41.03 -51.83 16.13
CA LYS A 223 -41.15 -53.26 15.96
C LYS A 223 -42.66 -53.63 16.25
N VAL A 224 -43.30 -54.21 15.26
CA VAL A 224 -44.48 -55.03 15.40
C VAL A 224 -44.03 -56.47 15.36
#